data_c37366025de58e8fef9aab364bea1284
#
_entry.id   c37366025de58e8fef9aab364bea1284
#
_cell.length_a   1.000
_cell.length_b   1.000
_cell.length_c   1.000
_cell.angle_alpha   90.00
_cell.angle_beta   90.00
_cell.angle_gamma   90.00
#
_symmetry.space_group_name_H-M   'P 1'
#
loop_
_entity.id
_entity.type
_entity.pdbx_description
1 polymer ?
#
loop_
_entity_poly.entity_id
_entity_poly.type
_entity_poly.pdbx_seq_one_letter_code
_entity_poly.pdbx_strand_id
1 'polypeptide(L)'
;MTKPPRLRPATRADLPRIFEVRHGTTENRLTDPSLITDEEIAWYMDAAVFLVSEDGNGIQGFTCMDHQTGYVWALFVIEGSQGRGHGTRLLDAGLARLKKAGHRQAFLTTDSGTRAARFYLSKGWQPMGIDMNGEVVFRLWL
;
A
#
# COMPACT_ATOMS: atom_id res chain seq x y z
N MET A 1 -3.55 4.25 27.47
CA MET A 1 -2.50 3.68 26.61
C MET A 1 -3.10 3.23 25.28
N THR A 2 -2.61 3.78 24.20
CA THR A 2 -3.00 3.32 22.86
C THR A 2 -2.29 2.00 22.57
N LYS A 3 -3.06 1.00 22.16
CA LYS A 3 -2.47 -0.26 21.72
C LYS A 3 -1.68 -0.02 20.44
N PRO A 4 -0.51 -0.66 20.24
CA PRO A 4 0.19 -0.57 18.97
C PRO A 4 -0.69 -1.13 17.85
N PRO A 5 -0.51 -0.66 16.62
CA PRO A 5 -1.26 -1.19 15.49
C PRO A 5 -1.02 -2.69 15.33
N ARG A 6 -2.08 -3.41 15.02
CA ARG A 6 -2.04 -4.83 14.74
C ARG A 6 -2.13 -5.06 13.24
N LEU A 7 -1.18 -5.81 12.71
CA LEU A 7 -1.21 -6.26 11.32
C LEU A 7 -1.85 -7.63 11.24
N ARG A 8 -2.70 -7.82 10.26
CA ARG A 8 -3.28 -9.11 9.96
C ARG A 8 -3.67 -9.21 8.49
N PRO A 9 -3.83 -10.43 7.96
CA PRO A 9 -4.38 -10.59 6.61
C PRO A 9 -5.79 -9.99 6.54
N ALA A 10 -6.09 -9.36 5.41
CA ALA A 10 -7.42 -8.84 5.15
C ALA A 10 -8.40 -9.97 4.90
N THR A 11 -9.66 -9.77 5.26
CA THR A 11 -10.76 -10.69 4.96
C THR A 11 -11.81 -9.96 4.13
N ARG A 12 -12.71 -10.72 3.52
CA ARG A 12 -13.80 -10.11 2.73
C ARG A 12 -14.70 -9.20 3.57
N ALA A 13 -14.84 -9.50 4.85
CA ALA A 13 -15.59 -8.65 5.78
C ALA A 13 -14.96 -7.26 5.96
N ASP A 14 -13.66 -7.12 5.68
CA ASP A 14 -12.94 -5.85 5.78
C ASP A 14 -13.13 -4.94 4.56
N LEU A 15 -13.67 -5.46 3.46
CA LEU A 15 -13.74 -4.72 2.20
C LEU A 15 -14.45 -3.36 2.33
N PRO A 16 -15.61 -3.24 3.01
CA PRO A 16 -16.24 -1.93 3.14
C PRO A 16 -15.31 -0.89 3.79
N ARG A 17 -14.60 -1.28 4.84
CA ARG A 17 -13.66 -0.36 5.51
C ARG A 17 -12.42 -0.08 4.65
N ILE A 18 -11.93 -1.08 3.93
CA ILE A 18 -10.80 -0.92 3.00
C ILE A 18 -11.15 0.13 1.93
N PHE A 19 -12.37 0.08 1.39
CA PHE A 19 -12.84 1.05 0.42
C PHE A 19 -12.92 2.46 1.02
N GLU A 20 -13.37 2.59 2.27
CA GLU A 20 -13.38 3.88 2.95
C GLU A 20 -11.96 4.45 3.11
N VAL A 21 -11.00 3.62 3.51
CA VAL A 21 -9.60 4.04 3.65
C VAL A 21 -9.05 4.52 2.32
N ARG A 22 -9.30 3.76 1.25
CA ARG A 22 -8.84 4.12 -0.10
C ARG A 22 -9.44 5.44 -0.56
N HIS A 23 -10.75 5.61 -0.40
CA HIS A 23 -11.46 6.81 -0.84
C HIS A 23 -11.21 8.02 0.07
N GLY A 24 -10.85 7.79 1.32
CA GLY A 24 -10.57 8.84 2.30
C GLY A 24 -9.16 9.42 2.20
N THR A 25 -8.31 8.87 1.34
CA THR A 25 -6.95 9.38 1.14
C THR A 25 -6.97 10.42 0.02
N THR A 26 -6.68 11.69 0.35
CA THR A 26 -6.71 12.79 -0.62
C THR A 26 -5.46 12.86 -1.47
N GLU A 27 -4.30 12.57 -0.88
CA GLU A 27 -3.04 12.44 -1.60
C GLU A 27 -2.99 11.05 -2.25
N ASN A 28 -2.49 10.93 -3.45
CA ASN A 28 -2.56 9.71 -4.28
C ASN A 28 -3.97 9.38 -4.76
N ARG A 29 -4.87 10.32 -4.72
CA ARG A 29 -6.09 10.16 -5.48
C ARG A 29 -5.69 9.97 -6.93
N LEU A 30 -6.12 8.86 -7.49
CA LEU A 30 -5.98 8.66 -8.92
C LEU A 30 -6.68 9.80 -9.64
N THR A 31 -6.02 10.33 -10.64
CA THR A 31 -6.60 11.36 -11.51
C THR A 31 -7.89 10.85 -12.12
N ASP A 32 -7.99 9.52 -12.30
CA ASP A 32 -9.19 8.83 -12.73
C ASP A 32 -9.46 7.70 -11.72
N PRO A 33 -10.47 7.86 -10.84
CA PRO A 33 -10.79 6.83 -9.85
C PRO A 33 -11.22 5.49 -10.47
N SER A 34 -11.56 5.46 -11.75
CA SER A 34 -11.93 4.22 -12.43
C SER A 34 -10.73 3.33 -12.75
N LEU A 35 -9.50 3.85 -12.67
CA LEU A 35 -8.29 3.06 -12.95
C LEU A 35 -8.09 1.89 -11.98
N ILE A 36 -8.57 2.04 -10.73
CA ILE A 36 -8.53 0.99 -9.72
C ILE A 36 -9.93 0.86 -9.15
N THR A 37 -10.61 -0.22 -9.50
CA THR A 37 -11.99 -0.45 -9.09
C THR A 37 -12.04 -1.23 -7.77
N ASP A 38 -13.16 -1.13 -7.08
CA ASP A 38 -13.41 -1.93 -5.88
C ASP A 38 -13.43 -3.43 -6.22
N GLU A 39 -13.86 -3.78 -7.44
CA GLU A 39 -13.83 -5.15 -7.94
C GLU A 39 -12.40 -5.69 -8.06
N GLU A 40 -11.46 -4.87 -8.54
CA GLU A 40 -10.05 -5.25 -8.61
C GLU A 40 -9.48 -5.47 -7.21
N ILE A 41 -9.81 -4.60 -6.26
CA ILE A 41 -9.37 -4.76 -4.88
C ILE A 41 -9.88 -6.08 -4.31
N ALA A 42 -11.16 -6.38 -4.54
CA ALA A 42 -11.75 -7.63 -4.06
C ALA A 42 -11.09 -8.86 -4.71
N TRP A 43 -10.74 -8.75 -6.00
CA TRP A 43 -10.05 -9.83 -6.71
C TRP A 43 -8.67 -10.10 -6.09
N TYR A 44 -7.92 -9.06 -5.75
CA TYR A 44 -6.60 -9.19 -5.13
C TYR A 44 -6.65 -9.80 -3.73
N MET A 45 -7.81 -9.82 -3.09
CA MET A 45 -7.98 -10.43 -1.77
C MET A 45 -7.48 -11.87 -1.74
N ASP A 46 -7.72 -12.64 -2.81
CA ASP A 46 -7.35 -14.04 -2.90
C ASP A 46 -6.05 -14.29 -3.68
N ALA A 47 -5.57 -13.29 -4.42
CA ALA A 47 -4.49 -13.48 -5.39
C ALA A 47 -3.19 -12.77 -5.02
N ALA A 48 -3.13 -12.11 -3.88
CA ALA A 48 -1.99 -11.25 -3.55
C ALA A 48 -1.71 -11.23 -2.04
N VAL A 49 -0.61 -10.60 -1.68
CA VAL A 49 -0.34 -10.23 -0.28
C VAL A 49 -1.29 -9.08 0.06
N PHE A 50 -2.21 -9.30 0.98
CA PHE A 50 -3.20 -8.29 1.36
C PHE A 50 -3.28 -8.20 2.87
N LEU A 51 -2.80 -7.08 3.43
CA LEU A 51 -2.70 -6.87 4.87
C LEU A 51 -3.43 -5.60 5.27
N VAL A 52 -4.02 -5.62 6.46
CA VAL A 52 -4.59 -4.44 7.09
C VAL A 52 -3.86 -4.12 8.38
N SER A 53 -3.83 -2.85 8.74
CA SER A 53 -3.31 -2.36 10.02
C SER A 53 -4.46 -1.74 10.80
N GLU A 54 -4.73 -2.29 11.98
CA GLU A 54 -5.84 -1.82 12.82
C GLU A 54 -5.35 -1.40 14.20
N ASP A 55 -6.05 -0.45 14.79
CA ASP A 55 -5.84 0.00 16.16
C ASP A 55 -7.19 -0.03 16.91
N GLY A 56 -7.27 0.67 18.05
CA GLY A 56 -8.51 0.72 18.84
C GLY A 56 -9.69 1.34 18.11
N ASN A 57 -9.45 2.08 17.02
CA ASN A 57 -10.48 2.73 16.21
C ASN A 57 -10.80 1.97 14.92
N GLY A 58 -10.26 0.76 14.77
CA GLY A 58 -10.48 -0.08 13.60
C GLY A 58 -9.32 -0.02 12.60
N ILE A 59 -9.59 -0.43 11.37
CA ILE A 59 -8.60 -0.44 10.30
C ILE A 59 -8.27 0.98 9.89
N GLN A 60 -6.98 1.33 9.91
CA GLN A 60 -6.48 2.65 9.55
C GLN A 60 -5.67 2.64 8.26
N GLY A 61 -5.28 1.47 7.77
CA GLY A 61 -4.53 1.36 6.53
C GLY A 61 -4.54 -0.06 6.00
N PHE A 62 -4.12 -0.18 4.73
CA PHE A 62 -3.96 -1.49 4.10
C PHE A 62 -2.87 -1.45 3.03
N THR A 63 -2.33 -2.61 2.71
CA THR A 63 -1.44 -2.77 1.55
C THR A 63 -1.86 -4.00 0.76
N CYS A 64 -1.70 -3.91 -0.55
CA CYS A 64 -1.92 -4.99 -1.48
C CYS A 64 -0.70 -5.09 -2.40
N MET A 65 -0.07 -6.25 -2.44
CA MET A 65 1.13 -6.50 -3.25
C MET A 65 0.94 -7.75 -4.08
N ASP A 66 1.34 -7.67 -5.35
CA ASP A 66 1.28 -8.81 -6.25
C ASP A 66 2.46 -9.76 -5.95
N HIS A 67 2.14 -10.93 -5.40
CA HIS A 67 3.15 -11.92 -5.05
C HIS A 67 3.78 -12.62 -6.26
N GLN A 68 3.21 -12.46 -7.45
CA GLN A 68 3.77 -13.02 -8.67
C GLN A 68 4.82 -12.11 -9.32
N THR A 69 4.64 -10.79 -9.18
CA THR A 69 5.50 -9.81 -9.86
C THR A 69 6.39 -8.99 -8.94
N GLY A 70 6.05 -8.90 -7.66
CA GLY A 70 6.73 -8.01 -6.71
C GLY A 70 6.24 -6.57 -6.76
N TYR A 71 5.13 -6.31 -7.46
CA TYR A 71 4.56 -4.98 -7.58
C TYR A 71 3.73 -4.61 -6.34
N VAL A 72 4.06 -3.49 -5.72
CA VAL A 72 3.26 -2.93 -4.61
C VAL A 72 2.12 -2.14 -5.24
N TRP A 73 0.96 -2.77 -5.29
CA TRP A 73 -0.19 -2.23 -6.00
C TRP A 73 -0.90 -1.13 -5.23
N ALA A 74 -0.95 -1.27 -3.90
CA ALA A 74 -1.61 -0.28 -3.04
C ALA A 74 -0.94 -0.24 -1.66
N LEU A 75 -0.82 0.96 -1.11
CA LEU A 75 -0.47 1.22 0.27
C LEU A 75 -1.16 2.52 0.67
N PHE A 76 -2.20 2.41 1.50
CA PHE A 76 -3.00 3.55 1.92
C PHE A 76 -3.13 3.59 3.43
N VAL A 77 -3.01 4.78 4.00
CA VAL A 77 -3.30 5.05 5.42
C VAL A 77 -4.27 6.22 5.43
N ILE A 78 -5.37 6.08 6.17
CA ILE A 78 -6.40 7.12 6.24
C ILE A 78 -5.82 8.42 6.82
N GLU A 79 -6.28 9.55 6.34
CA GLU A 79 -5.90 10.85 6.89
C GLU A 79 -6.25 10.93 8.38
N GLY A 80 -5.40 11.56 9.16
CA GLY A 80 -5.54 11.61 10.61
C GLY A 80 -4.82 10.48 11.33
N SER A 81 -4.53 9.36 10.66
CA SER A 81 -3.75 8.26 11.22
C SER A 81 -2.34 8.17 10.65
N GLN A 82 -2.01 9.03 9.72
CA GLN A 82 -0.66 9.11 9.16
C GLN A 82 0.35 9.58 10.23
N GLY A 83 1.59 9.12 10.10
CA GLY A 83 2.62 9.43 11.08
C GLY A 83 2.60 8.58 12.34
N ARG A 84 1.74 7.58 12.41
CA ARG A 84 1.63 6.65 13.57
C ARG A 84 2.26 5.28 13.31
N GLY A 85 2.94 5.12 12.19
CA GLY A 85 3.66 3.90 11.85
C GLY A 85 2.85 2.85 11.09
N HIS A 86 1.60 3.10 10.75
CA HIS A 86 0.77 2.15 9.98
C HIS A 86 1.42 1.84 8.62
N GLY A 87 1.80 2.87 7.87
CA GLY A 87 2.38 2.70 6.54
C GLY A 87 3.69 1.93 6.56
N THR A 88 4.58 2.28 7.48
CA THR A 88 5.87 1.59 7.64
C THR A 88 5.68 0.12 7.98
N ARG A 89 4.81 -0.18 8.93
CA ARG A 89 4.56 -1.57 9.34
C ARG A 89 3.93 -2.39 8.22
N LEU A 90 2.96 -1.83 7.50
CA LEU A 90 2.35 -2.48 6.35
C LEU A 90 3.37 -2.76 5.25
N LEU A 91 4.17 -1.76 4.92
CA LEU A 91 5.19 -1.89 3.88
C LEU A 91 6.20 -2.97 4.26
N ASP A 92 6.76 -2.90 5.46
CA ASP A 92 7.77 -3.85 5.92
C ASP A 92 7.23 -5.28 5.94
N ALA A 93 6.02 -5.48 6.45
CA ALA A 93 5.41 -6.80 6.51
C ALA A 93 5.10 -7.37 5.12
N GLY A 94 4.59 -6.52 4.22
CA GLY A 94 4.30 -6.92 2.85
C GLY A 94 5.57 -7.28 2.09
N LEU A 95 6.61 -6.46 2.21
CA LEU A 95 7.91 -6.73 1.57
C LEU A 95 8.56 -8.01 2.09
N ALA A 96 8.43 -8.30 3.39
CA ALA A 96 8.94 -9.55 3.96
C ALA A 96 8.25 -10.76 3.31
N ARG A 97 6.96 -10.67 3.02
CA ARG A 97 6.23 -11.74 2.34
C ARG A 97 6.65 -11.90 0.89
N LEU A 98 6.91 -10.80 0.19
CA LEU A 98 7.45 -10.85 -1.18
C LEU A 98 8.82 -11.50 -1.20
N LYS A 99 9.68 -11.14 -0.27
CA LYS A 99 11.02 -11.73 -0.15
C LYS A 99 10.92 -13.25 0.12
N LYS A 100 10.03 -13.65 1.01
CA LYS A 100 9.80 -15.07 1.32
C LYS A 100 9.27 -15.83 0.11
N ALA A 101 8.50 -15.18 -0.76
CA ALA A 101 8.02 -15.75 -2.01
C ALA A 101 9.09 -15.86 -3.10
N GLY A 102 10.31 -15.36 -2.85
CA GLY A 102 11.44 -15.48 -3.76
C GLY A 102 11.77 -14.23 -4.56
N HIS A 103 11.07 -13.13 -4.32
CA HIS A 103 11.36 -11.88 -5.03
C HIS A 103 12.63 -11.22 -4.50
N ARG A 104 13.46 -10.71 -5.42
CA ARG A 104 14.69 -9.99 -5.09
C ARG A 104 14.50 -8.50 -5.14
N GLN A 105 13.40 -8.03 -5.71
CA GLN A 105 13.08 -6.62 -5.80
C GLN A 105 11.57 -6.42 -5.75
N ALA A 106 11.18 -5.25 -5.27
CA ALA A 106 9.82 -4.76 -5.34
C ALA A 106 9.80 -3.45 -6.11
N PHE A 107 8.68 -3.12 -6.70
CA PHE A 107 8.52 -1.86 -7.42
C PHE A 107 7.10 -1.34 -7.27
N LEU A 108 6.97 -0.04 -7.45
CA LEU A 108 5.69 0.66 -7.38
C LEU A 108 5.74 1.92 -8.23
N THR A 109 4.58 2.51 -8.45
CA THR A 109 4.48 3.83 -9.08
C THR A 109 3.69 4.77 -8.21
N THR A 110 4.05 6.04 -8.21
CA THR A 110 3.32 7.08 -7.49
C THR A 110 3.60 8.44 -8.13
N ASP A 111 2.71 9.41 -7.90
CA ASP A 111 2.88 10.76 -8.42
C ASP A 111 4.11 11.43 -7.81
N SER A 112 4.85 12.17 -8.64
CA SER A 112 6.01 12.91 -8.18
C SER A 112 5.61 14.07 -7.27
N GLY A 113 6.50 14.44 -6.34
CA GLY A 113 6.28 15.57 -5.44
C GLY A 113 5.25 15.33 -4.35
N THR A 114 4.72 14.12 -4.22
CA THR A 114 3.74 13.78 -3.21
C THR A 114 4.40 13.36 -1.89
N ARG A 115 3.61 13.32 -0.83
CA ARG A 115 4.02 12.78 0.46
C ARG A 115 4.43 11.31 0.31
N ALA A 116 3.70 10.53 -0.49
CA ALA A 116 4.02 9.14 -0.75
C ALA A 116 5.38 9.00 -1.43
N ALA A 117 5.68 9.81 -2.44
CA ALA A 117 6.98 9.78 -3.09
C ALA A 117 8.12 10.08 -2.10
N ARG A 118 7.94 11.07 -1.25
CA ARG A 118 8.93 11.40 -0.20
C ARG A 118 9.08 10.25 0.80
N PHE A 119 7.97 9.60 1.16
CA PHE A 119 7.99 8.45 2.05
C PHE A 119 8.85 7.32 1.47
N TYR A 120 8.64 6.97 0.21
CA TYR A 120 9.43 5.90 -0.42
C TYR A 120 10.90 6.27 -0.56
N LEU A 121 11.21 7.51 -0.92
CA LEU A 121 12.60 7.98 -0.94
C LEU A 121 13.26 7.84 0.43
N SER A 122 12.55 8.20 1.51
CA SER A 122 13.07 8.08 2.87
C SER A 122 13.31 6.64 3.30
N LYS A 123 12.64 5.68 2.67
CA LYS A 123 12.77 4.25 2.93
C LYS A 123 13.82 3.57 2.04
N GLY A 124 14.55 4.33 1.24
CA GLY A 124 15.61 3.80 0.40
C GLY A 124 15.18 3.32 -0.97
N TRP A 125 13.95 3.58 -1.38
CA TRP A 125 13.49 3.24 -2.72
C TRP A 125 14.18 4.13 -3.75
N GLN A 126 14.54 3.53 -4.90
CA GLN A 126 15.26 4.21 -5.97
C GLN A 126 14.29 4.62 -7.08
N PRO A 127 14.25 5.92 -7.45
CA PRO A 127 13.47 6.34 -8.61
C PRO A 127 14.15 5.85 -9.89
N MET A 128 13.37 5.20 -10.76
CA MET A 128 13.86 4.57 -11.98
C MET A 128 13.44 5.29 -13.25
N GLY A 129 12.59 6.32 -13.14
CA GLY A 129 12.08 7.05 -14.28
C GLY A 129 10.59 7.31 -14.17
N ILE A 130 10.00 7.82 -15.24
CA ILE A 130 8.59 8.18 -15.32
C ILE A 130 7.92 7.21 -16.29
N ASP A 131 6.76 6.68 -15.90
CA ASP A 131 5.97 5.79 -16.75
C ASP A 131 5.09 6.57 -17.72
N MET A 132 4.28 5.83 -18.51
CA MET A 132 3.40 6.44 -19.51
C MET A 132 2.29 7.30 -18.90
N ASN A 133 1.98 7.10 -17.62
CA ASN A 133 0.97 7.89 -16.90
C ASN A 133 1.56 9.11 -16.20
N GLY A 134 2.86 9.36 -16.34
CA GLY A 134 3.55 10.46 -15.66
C GLY A 134 3.90 10.17 -14.21
N GLU A 135 3.76 8.93 -13.76
CA GLU A 135 4.12 8.54 -12.41
C GLU A 135 5.57 8.12 -12.30
N VAL A 136 6.18 8.37 -11.15
CA VAL A 136 7.54 7.90 -10.85
C VAL A 136 7.49 6.41 -10.55
N VAL A 137 8.37 5.65 -11.22
CA VAL A 137 8.57 4.24 -10.94
C VAL A 137 9.68 4.11 -9.88
N PHE A 138 9.37 3.45 -8.77
CA PHE A 138 10.33 3.18 -7.71
C PHE A 138 10.66 1.71 -7.63
N ARG A 139 11.90 1.41 -7.28
CA ARG A 139 12.39 0.05 -7.05
C ARG A 139 13.09 -0.04 -5.70
N LEU A 140 12.93 -1.19 -5.03
CA LEU A 140 13.65 -1.52 -3.81
C LEU A 140 14.23 -2.94 -3.95
N TRP A 141 15.50 -3.11 -3.65
CA TRP A 141 16.10 -4.44 -3.52
C TRP A 141 15.70 -5.04 -2.18
N LEU A 142 15.26 -6.29 -2.22
CA LEU A 142 14.82 -7.04 -1.04
C LEU A 142 15.94 -7.90 -0.45
#